data_2c0025809787accef920801db88253cb
#
_entry.id   2c0025809787accef920801db88253cb
#
_cell.length_a   1.000
_cell.length_b   1.000
_cell.length_c   1.000
_cell.angle_alpha   90.00
_cell.angle_beta   90.00
_cell.angle_gamma   90.00
#
_symmetry.space_group_name_H-M   'P 1'
#
loop_
_entity.id
_entity.type
_entity.pdbx_description
1 polymer ?
#
loop_
_entity_poly.entity_id
_entity_poly.type
_entity_poly.pdbx_seq_one_letter_code
_entity_poly.pdbx_strand_id
1 'polypeptide(L)'
;MADLREPRTTVGGVNLVSGFRPELWREVAPDGLPAGLSGFDRDLIGVDGFVMPATQHDAVLWLSGSSYDIVFDEARQAISALAQVLSVADETSSWSYRRFRDLTGFVDGTKNPSLLDAPAIAPIAER
;
A
#
# COMPACT_ATOMS: atom_id res chain seq x y z
N MET A 1 -12.97 -0.26 19.62
CA MET A 1 -11.82 0.50 19.09
C MET A 1 -10.77 -0.51 18.69
N ALA A 2 -10.45 -0.60 17.40
CA ALA A 2 -9.32 -1.38 16.97
C ALA A 2 -8.05 -0.72 17.53
N ASP A 3 -7.29 -1.48 18.30
CA ASP A 3 -6.03 -1.05 18.87
C ASP A 3 -5.06 -0.83 17.69
N LEU A 4 -4.83 0.42 17.32
CA LEU A 4 -3.85 0.79 16.31
C LEU A 4 -2.46 0.48 16.88
N ARG A 5 -2.08 -0.77 16.79
CA ARG A 5 -0.72 -1.18 17.14
C ARG A 5 0.20 -0.73 16.03
N GLU A 6 1.32 -0.14 16.45
CA GLU A 6 2.46 0.07 15.55
C GLU A 6 2.73 -1.23 14.80
N PRO A 7 2.81 -1.23 13.47
CA PRO A 7 3.21 -2.40 12.73
C PRO A 7 4.66 -2.75 13.10
N ARG A 8 4.82 -3.52 14.15
CA ARG A 8 6.12 -4.04 14.57
C ARG A 8 6.34 -5.35 13.85
N THR A 9 7.19 -5.31 12.86
CA THR A 9 7.78 -6.53 12.36
C THR A 9 8.75 -7.04 13.43
N THR A 10 8.37 -8.11 14.11
CA THR A 10 9.31 -8.89 14.92
C THR A 10 10.33 -9.55 14.01
N VAL A 11 11.48 -9.95 14.55
CA VAL A 11 12.45 -10.79 13.80
C VAL A 11 11.69 -12.01 13.26
N GLY A 12 11.60 -12.13 11.93
CA GLY A 12 10.82 -13.17 11.25
C GLY A 12 9.33 -12.83 11.02
N GLY A 13 8.87 -11.64 11.37
CA GLY A 13 7.51 -11.18 11.06
C GLY A 13 7.44 -10.44 9.73
N VAL A 14 6.30 -10.60 9.05
CA VAL A 14 5.95 -9.84 7.83
C VAL A 14 4.71 -9.02 8.09
N ASN A 15 4.74 -7.77 7.68
CA ASN A 15 3.58 -6.90 7.63
C ASN A 15 3.00 -6.95 6.22
N LEU A 16 1.71 -7.20 6.10
CA LEU A 16 0.99 -7.22 4.84
C LEU A 16 -0.06 -6.11 4.82
N VAL A 17 0.03 -5.26 3.82
CA VAL A 17 -1.03 -4.29 3.48
C VAL A 17 -1.62 -4.70 2.14
N SER A 18 -2.95 -4.77 2.07
CA SER A 18 -3.67 -5.03 0.83
C SER A 18 -4.52 -3.82 0.44
N GLY A 19 -4.53 -3.51 -0.85
CA GLY A 19 -5.37 -2.48 -1.42
C GLY A 19 -6.10 -3.01 -2.66
N PHE A 20 -7.27 -2.46 -2.93
CA PHE A 20 -8.10 -2.82 -4.06
C PHE A 20 -8.55 -1.57 -4.79
N ARG A 21 -8.63 -1.62 -6.12
CA ARG A 21 -9.22 -0.51 -6.85
C ARG A 21 -10.71 -0.37 -6.52
N PRO A 22 -11.23 0.85 -6.47
CA PRO A 22 -12.62 1.10 -6.11
C PRO A 22 -13.65 0.35 -6.98
N GLU A 23 -13.35 0.17 -8.26
CA GLU A 23 -14.23 -0.52 -9.21
C GLU A 23 -14.40 -1.99 -8.83
N LEU A 24 -13.29 -2.69 -8.54
CA LEU A 24 -13.34 -4.07 -8.06
C LEU A 24 -14.05 -4.16 -6.71
N TRP A 25 -13.74 -3.25 -5.79
CA TRP A 25 -14.38 -3.23 -4.47
C TRP A 25 -15.90 -3.06 -4.59
N ARG A 26 -16.36 -2.19 -5.51
CA ARG A 26 -17.80 -1.99 -5.76
C ARG A 26 -18.50 -3.26 -6.24
N GLU A 27 -17.80 -4.12 -6.99
CA GLU A 27 -18.35 -5.38 -7.48
C GLU A 27 -18.41 -6.46 -6.38
N VAL A 28 -17.36 -6.57 -5.58
CA VAL A 28 -17.22 -7.68 -4.61
C VAL A 28 -17.77 -7.37 -3.22
N ALA A 29 -17.79 -6.10 -2.80
CA ALA A 29 -18.25 -5.69 -1.48
C ALA A 29 -18.82 -4.24 -1.49
N PRO A 30 -19.91 -3.98 -2.21
CA PRO A 30 -20.44 -2.62 -2.41
C PRO A 30 -20.78 -1.90 -1.11
N ASP A 31 -21.28 -2.61 -0.11
CA ASP A 31 -21.69 -2.03 1.18
C ASP A 31 -20.51 -1.51 2.01
N GLY A 32 -19.30 -1.98 1.73
CA GLY A 32 -18.07 -1.55 2.42
C GLY A 32 -17.34 -0.41 1.71
N LEU A 33 -17.82 0.05 0.55
CA LEU A 33 -17.14 1.07 -0.24
C LEU A 33 -17.45 2.47 0.33
N PRO A 34 -16.44 3.26 0.70
CA PRO A 34 -16.63 4.65 1.11
C PRO A 34 -17.32 5.49 0.02
N ALA A 35 -18.26 6.35 0.42
CA ALA A 35 -18.96 7.22 -0.51
C ALA A 35 -17.98 8.17 -1.23
N GLY A 36 -18.16 8.32 -2.54
CA GLY A 36 -17.34 9.23 -3.35
C GLY A 36 -15.93 8.71 -3.68
N LEU A 37 -15.59 7.48 -3.30
CA LEU A 37 -14.32 6.89 -3.69
C LEU A 37 -14.32 6.57 -5.19
N SER A 38 -13.33 7.09 -5.90
CA SER A 38 -13.06 6.81 -7.33
C SER A 38 -11.61 6.36 -7.51
N GLY A 39 -11.38 5.51 -8.51
CA GLY A 39 -10.05 5.10 -8.92
C GLY A 39 -9.35 6.18 -9.74
N PHE A 40 -8.04 6.00 -9.93
CA PHE A 40 -7.24 6.74 -10.89
C PHE A 40 -7.34 6.03 -12.25
N ASP A 41 -8.47 6.22 -12.94
CA ASP A 41 -8.88 5.50 -14.15
C ASP A 41 -8.69 6.30 -15.46
N ARG A 42 -8.15 7.52 -15.35
CA ARG A 42 -7.92 8.42 -16.49
C ARG A 42 -6.53 9.01 -16.44
N ASP A 43 -5.90 9.10 -17.60
CA ASP A 43 -4.64 9.79 -17.75
C ASP A 43 -4.75 11.25 -17.31
N LEU A 44 -3.75 11.74 -16.60
CA LEU A 44 -3.60 13.16 -16.30
C LEU A 44 -2.71 13.79 -17.36
N ILE A 45 -3.25 14.80 -18.03
CA ILE A 45 -2.52 15.59 -19.02
C ILE A 45 -2.00 16.86 -18.33
N GLY A 46 -0.70 16.95 -18.23
CA GLY A 46 0.01 18.09 -17.65
C GLY A 46 0.39 19.14 -18.70
N VAL A 47 1.20 20.12 -18.25
CA VAL A 47 1.75 21.16 -19.11
C VAL A 47 2.65 20.55 -20.18
N ASP A 48 2.67 21.17 -21.35
CA ASP A 48 3.50 20.75 -22.50
C ASP A 48 3.24 19.31 -23.00
N GLY A 49 2.05 18.79 -22.78
CA GLY A 49 1.67 17.46 -23.24
C GLY A 49 2.25 16.31 -22.41
N PHE A 50 2.81 16.59 -21.22
CA PHE A 50 3.19 15.53 -20.30
C PHE A 50 1.98 14.68 -19.91
N VAL A 51 2.10 13.37 -19.98
CA VAL A 51 1.03 12.44 -19.62
C VAL A 51 1.46 11.59 -18.44
N MET A 52 0.66 11.61 -17.37
CA MET A 52 0.73 10.61 -16.32
C MET A 52 -0.33 9.54 -16.61
N PRO A 53 0.06 8.36 -17.09
CA PRO A 53 -0.91 7.35 -17.51
C PRO A 53 -1.59 6.70 -16.32
N ALA A 54 -2.87 6.36 -16.48
CA ALA A 54 -3.62 5.55 -15.54
C ALA A 54 -3.25 4.08 -15.75
N THR A 55 -2.28 3.58 -14.99
CA THR A 55 -1.77 2.20 -15.04
C THR A 55 -2.29 1.39 -13.87
N GLN A 56 -3.61 1.30 -13.73
CA GLN A 56 -4.24 0.64 -12.59
C GLN A 56 -4.22 -0.87 -12.69
N HIS A 57 -3.96 -1.51 -11.56
CA HIS A 57 -4.19 -2.93 -11.33
C HIS A 57 -5.40 -3.12 -10.42
N ASP A 58 -5.94 -4.34 -10.35
CA ASP A 58 -7.12 -4.64 -9.53
C ASP A 58 -6.82 -4.65 -8.04
N ALA A 59 -5.63 -5.11 -7.67
CA ALA A 59 -5.20 -5.22 -6.29
C ALA A 59 -3.71 -4.99 -6.15
N VAL A 60 -3.29 -4.59 -4.95
CA VAL A 60 -1.89 -4.51 -4.55
C VAL A 60 -1.70 -5.25 -3.23
N LEU A 61 -0.62 -5.99 -3.12
CA LEU A 61 -0.10 -6.54 -1.87
C LEU A 61 1.25 -5.88 -1.58
N TRP A 62 1.34 -5.21 -0.47
CA TRP A 62 2.60 -4.63 -0.01
C TRP A 62 3.08 -5.40 1.21
N LEU A 63 4.16 -6.15 1.02
CA LEU A 63 4.78 -6.94 2.08
C LEU A 63 6.06 -6.26 2.56
N SER A 64 6.21 -6.15 3.86
CA SER A 64 7.41 -5.60 4.47
C SER A 64 7.83 -6.43 5.70
N GLY A 65 9.12 -6.59 5.89
CA GLY A 65 9.68 -7.39 6.98
C GLY A 65 11.15 -7.09 7.21
N SER A 66 11.70 -7.64 8.28
CA SER A 66 13.10 -7.45 8.65
C SER A 66 14.07 -8.34 7.86
N SER A 67 13.58 -9.37 7.18
CA SER A 67 14.37 -10.35 6.43
C SER A 67 13.79 -10.54 5.04
N TYR A 68 14.64 -10.41 4.02
CA TYR A 68 14.21 -10.46 2.62
C TYR A 68 13.69 -11.85 2.22
N ASP A 69 14.33 -12.89 2.68
CA ASP A 69 13.96 -14.28 2.43
C ASP A 69 12.57 -14.61 3.00
N ILE A 70 12.26 -14.15 4.20
CA ILE A 70 10.94 -14.34 4.82
C ILE A 70 9.87 -13.56 4.06
N VAL A 71 10.14 -12.30 3.67
CA VAL A 71 9.21 -11.52 2.84
C VAL A 71 8.99 -12.18 1.49
N PHE A 72 10.05 -12.72 0.88
CA PHE A 72 9.96 -13.46 -0.38
C PHE A 72 9.07 -14.70 -0.25
N ASP A 73 9.29 -15.52 0.77
CA ASP A 73 8.51 -16.75 1.01
C ASP A 73 7.03 -16.42 1.23
N GLU A 74 6.71 -15.40 2.02
CA GLU A 74 5.33 -14.95 2.24
C GLU A 74 4.69 -14.40 0.96
N ALA A 75 5.44 -13.66 0.15
CA ALA A 75 4.96 -13.18 -1.15
C ALA A 75 4.63 -14.36 -2.09
N ARG A 76 5.50 -15.37 -2.16
CA ARG A 76 5.27 -16.58 -2.96
C ARG A 76 4.05 -17.37 -2.48
N GLN A 77 3.85 -17.47 -1.18
CA GLN A 77 2.66 -18.10 -0.60
C GLN A 77 1.39 -17.32 -0.95
N ALA A 78 1.39 -15.99 -0.82
CA ALA A 78 0.26 -15.15 -1.18
C ALA A 78 -0.10 -15.27 -2.68
N ILE A 79 0.89 -15.24 -3.57
CA ILE A 79 0.70 -15.45 -5.02
C ILE A 79 0.08 -16.83 -5.27
N SER A 80 0.60 -17.89 -4.64
CA SER A 80 0.07 -19.24 -4.80
C SER A 80 -1.38 -19.37 -4.31
N ALA A 81 -1.70 -18.77 -3.17
CA ALA A 81 -3.04 -18.79 -2.60
C ALA A 81 -4.06 -18.07 -3.47
N LEU A 82 -3.65 -17.02 -4.17
CA LEU A 82 -4.51 -16.19 -5.01
C LEU A 82 -4.54 -16.62 -6.48
N ALA A 83 -3.73 -17.59 -6.90
CA ALA A 83 -3.52 -17.96 -8.30
C ALA A 83 -4.78 -18.41 -9.05
N GLN A 84 -5.85 -18.79 -8.34
CA GLN A 84 -7.14 -19.15 -8.95
C GLN A 84 -8.00 -17.93 -9.33
N VAL A 85 -7.73 -16.78 -8.74
CA VAL A 85 -8.55 -15.57 -8.89
C VAL A 85 -7.77 -14.36 -9.36
N LEU A 86 -6.45 -14.34 -9.19
CA LEU A 86 -5.57 -13.23 -9.57
C LEU A 86 -4.34 -13.74 -10.32
N SER A 87 -3.80 -12.90 -11.19
CA SER A 87 -2.48 -13.08 -11.81
C SER A 87 -1.58 -11.91 -11.45
N VAL A 88 -0.29 -12.17 -11.30
CA VAL A 88 0.70 -11.13 -11.05
C VAL A 88 0.92 -10.34 -12.34
N ALA A 89 0.61 -9.05 -12.30
CA ALA A 89 0.84 -8.12 -13.40
C ALA A 89 2.20 -7.45 -13.28
N ASP A 90 2.61 -7.13 -12.04
CA ASP A 90 3.91 -6.52 -11.76
C ASP A 90 4.42 -6.94 -10.38
N GLU A 91 5.75 -7.00 -10.23
CA GLU A 91 6.42 -7.30 -8.97
C GLU A 91 7.63 -6.38 -8.82
N THR A 92 7.63 -5.58 -7.75
CA THR A 92 8.71 -4.64 -7.45
C THR A 92 9.32 -4.93 -6.09
N SER A 93 10.60 -5.22 -6.08
CA SER A 93 11.38 -5.34 -4.84
C SER A 93 11.92 -3.98 -4.40
N SER A 94 11.88 -3.74 -3.10
CA SER A 94 12.42 -2.52 -2.49
C SER A 94 13.25 -2.83 -1.25
N TRP A 95 14.03 -1.86 -0.79
CA TRP A 95 14.89 -1.99 0.39
C TRP A 95 15.04 -0.65 1.11
N SER A 96 15.37 -0.70 2.40
CA SER A 96 15.71 0.49 3.17
C SER A 96 17.11 1.00 2.78
N TYR A 97 17.19 2.28 2.42
CA TYR A 97 18.46 2.92 2.09
C TYR A 97 18.96 3.78 3.25
N ARG A 98 20.22 3.58 3.64
CA ARG A 98 21.00 4.43 4.58
C ARG A 98 20.17 5.00 5.75
N ARG A 99 19.60 4.16 6.59
CA ARG A 99 18.83 4.59 7.77
C ARG A 99 17.66 5.52 7.43
N PHE A 100 16.72 5.01 6.64
CA PHE A 100 15.47 5.73 6.29
C PHE A 100 15.69 6.99 5.43
N ARG A 101 16.66 6.95 4.53
CA ARG A 101 16.81 7.97 3.51
C ARG A 101 16.22 7.51 2.19
N ASP A 102 15.74 8.44 1.40
CA ASP A 102 15.52 8.22 -0.02
C ASP A 102 16.85 8.27 -0.80
N LEU A 103 16.82 7.96 -2.09
CA LEU A 103 18.03 7.96 -2.93
C LEU A 103 18.57 9.38 -3.20
N THR A 104 17.81 10.42 -2.92
CA THR A 104 18.26 11.83 -3.01
C THR A 104 18.94 12.29 -1.72
N GLY A 105 18.89 11.46 -0.66
CA GLY A 105 19.59 11.70 0.60
C GLY A 105 18.75 12.32 1.72
N PHE A 106 17.48 12.66 1.45
CA PHE A 106 16.58 13.16 2.48
C PHE A 106 16.19 12.05 3.46
N VAL A 107 16.04 12.41 4.74
CA VAL A 107 15.54 11.48 5.76
C VAL A 107 14.01 11.42 5.68
N ASP A 108 13.49 10.24 5.45
CA ASP A 108 12.06 10.00 5.42
C ASP A 108 11.44 10.05 6.82
N GLY A 109 10.18 10.46 6.89
CA GLY A 109 9.37 10.39 8.11
C GLY A 109 9.69 11.44 9.20
N THR A 110 10.54 12.43 8.96
CA THR A 110 10.93 13.42 9.98
C THR A 110 9.77 14.28 10.51
N LYS A 111 8.66 14.36 9.78
CA LYS A 111 7.46 15.11 10.16
C LYS A 111 6.25 14.19 10.43
N ASN A 112 6.44 12.90 10.51
CA ASN A 112 5.37 12.00 10.88
C ASN A 112 4.89 12.30 12.31
N PRO A 113 3.59 12.30 12.56
CA PRO A 113 3.07 12.42 13.91
C PRO A 113 3.54 11.24 14.77
N SER A 114 3.63 11.47 16.07
CA SER A 114 3.85 10.35 16.98
C SER A 114 2.67 9.38 16.93
N LEU A 115 2.89 8.12 17.32
CA LEU A 115 1.79 7.14 17.39
C LEU A 115 0.65 7.57 18.31
N LEU A 116 0.95 8.37 19.34
CA LEU A 116 -0.06 8.92 20.24
C LEU A 116 -0.91 10.00 19.58
N ASP A 117 -0.30 10.78 18.68
CA ASP A 117 -0.97 11.88 17.98
C ASP A 117 -1.66 11.41 16.68
N ALA A 118 -1.20 10.30 16.10
CA ALA A 118 -1.73 9.78 14.85
C ALA A 118 -3.26 9.59 14.82
N PRO A 119 -3.92 9.09 15.87
CA PRO A 119 -5.37 8.98 15.89
C PRO A 119 -6.12 10.31 15.82
N ALA A 120 -5.49 11.40 16.22
CA ALA A 120 -6.10 12.74 16.17
C ALA A 120 -5.82 13.46 14.84
N ILE A 121 -4.73 13.09 14.15
CA ILE A 121 -4.25 13.79 12.95
C ILE A 121 -4.60 13.03 11.66
N ALA A 122 -4.48 11.70 11.67
CA ALA A 122 -4.63 10.89 10.47
C ALA A 122 -6.10 10.60 10.06
N PRO A 123 -7.10 10.43 10.97
CA PRO A 123 -8.45 10.17 10.53
C PRO A 123 -9.08 11.38 9.87
N ILE A 124 -9.70 11.16 8.72
CA ILE A 124 -10.58 12.15 8.09
C ILE A 124 -11.90 12.11 8.86
N ALA A 125 -12.32 13.25 9.42
CA ALA A 125 -13.62 13.37 10.06
C ALA A 125 -14.73 13.09 9.04
N GLU A 126 -15.70 12.25 9.40
CA GLU A 126 -16.92 12.11 8.60
C GLU A 126 -17.60 13.49 8.47
N ARG A 127 -17.90 13.88 7.23
CA ARG A 127 -18.61 15.13 6.90
C ARG A 127 -20.09 14.87 6.76
#